data_439b895524d062b704d21c3dea4680cc
#
_entry.id   439b895524d062b704d21c3dea4680cc
#
_cell.length_a   1.000
_cell.length_b   1.000
_cell.length_c   1.000
_cell.angle_alpha   90.00
_cell.angle_beta   90.00
_cell.angle_gamma   90.00
#
_symmetry.space_group_name_H-M   'P 1'
#
loop_
_entity.id
_entity.type
_entity.pdbx_description
1 polymer ?
#
loop_
_entity_poly.entity_id
_entity_poly.type
_entity_poly.pdbx_seq_one_letter_code
_entity_poly.pdbx_strand_id
1 'polypeptide(L)'
;MRLAIVEDEKNFADNILGYLQRFQKETGYQIETVWFQDGCDIAEEYKSDFDIILMDVQMKFMDGMTAARKIREKDSQVVILFLTNMVSYAIRGYEVDAMDYIIKPVTYFSFSEKLKKALKTVEYRKSQYIVVPIEGGIQKVDLSSVYYVECRGHNLFYKQAKEEIESRGTMNKLETLLAPYGFYRNSKSYLVNLEYVDGIQKNECMIHGERIPVSRLKKKEFMQALLKYVSEEYDDRGHENVIMM
;
A
#
# COMPACT_ATOMS: atom_id res chain seq x y z
N MET A 1 3.47 -11.49 -11.23
CA MET A 1 3.33 -11.32 -9.78
C MET A 1 3.70 -12.59 -9.07
N ARG A 2 4.28 -12.50 -7.87
CA ARG A 2 4.60 -13.67 -7.04
C ARG A 2 3.72 -13.72 -5.80
N LEU A 3 3.12 -14.88 -5.55
CA LEU A 3 2.20 -15.12 -4.44
C LEU A 3 2.68 -16.32 -3.63
N ALA A 4 2.79 -16.13 -2.30
CA ALA A 4 3.03 -17.22 -1.37
C ALA A 4 1.71 -17.74 -0.79
N ILE A 5 1.58 -19.07 -0.65
CA ILE A 5 0.57 -19.72 0.17
C ILE A 5 1.30 -20.33 1.35
N VAL A 6 0.89 -20.02 2.57
CA VAL A 6 1.47 -20.57 3.80
C VAL A 6 0.35 -21.29 4.53
N GLU A 7 0.40 -22.63 4.50
CA GLU A 7 -0.70 -23.51 4.95
C GLU A 7 -0.14 -24.90 5.24
N ASP A 8 -0.35 -25.44 6.43
CA ASP A 8 0.16 -26.74 6.84
C ASP A 8 -0.74 -27.92 6.37
N GLU A 9 -2.00 -27.65 6.07
CA GLU A 9 -2.92 -28.64 5.50
C GLU A 9 -2.82 -28.69 3.96
N LYS A 10 -2.11 -29.70 3.43
CA LYS A 10 -1.91 -29.86 1.99
C LYS A 10 -3.22 -29.83 1.18
N ASN A 11 -4.27 -30.51 1.65
CA ASN A 11 -5.55 -30.56 0.94
C ASN A 11 -6.18 -29.17 0.80
N PHE A 12 -6.01 -28.33 1.82
CA PHE A 12 -6.50 -26.96 1.77
C PHE A 12 -5.65 -26.10 0.84
N ALA A 13 -4.32 -26.23 0.89
CA ALA A 13 -3.41 -25.57 -0.04
C ALA A 13 -3.72 -25.94 -1.50
N ASP A 14 -3.96 -27.22 -1.81
CA ASP A 14 -4.34 -27.70 -3.14
C ASP A 14 -5.68 -27.08 -3.61
N ASN A 15 -6.64 -26.88 -2.71
CA ASN A 15 -7.90 -26.22 -3.03
C ASN A 15 -7.69 -24.74 -3.39
N ILE A 16 -6.88 -24.01 -2.61
CA ILE A 16 -6.53 -22.61 -2.90
C ILE A 16 -5.76 -22.50 -4.23
N LEU A 17 -4.85 -23.43 -4.52
CA LEU A 17 -4.17 -23.50 -5.81
C LEU A 17 -5.17 -23.70 -6.97
N GLY A 18 -6.18 -24.54 -6.78
CA GLY A 18 -7.27 -24.73 -7.75
C GLY A 18 -8.06 -23.44 -7.98
N TYR A 19 -8.35 -22.66 -6.94
CA TYR A 19 -8.99 -21.35 -7.06
C TYR A 19 -8.11 -20.34 -7.79
N LEU A 20 -6.80 -20.32 -7.51
CA LEU A 20 -5.85 -19.45 -8.21
C LEU A 20 -5.79 -19.78 -9.71
N GLN A 21 -5.71 -21.05 -10.08
CA GLN A 21 -5.70 -21.46 -11.49
C GLN A 21 -6.98 -21.04 -12.22
N ARG A 22 -8.14 -21.22 -11.57
CA ARG A 22 -9.42 -20.73 -12.10
C ARG A 22 -9.42 -19.22 -12.27
N PHE A 23 -8.98 -18.49 -11.26
CA PHE A 23 -8.89 -17.02 -11.27
C PHE A 23 -8.00 -16.50 -12.41
N GLN A 24 -6.82 -17.11 -12.61
CA GLN A 24 -5.91 -16.76 -13.69
C GLN A 24 -6.55 -16.96 -15.07
N LYS A 25 -7.32 -18.05 -15.25
CA LYS A 25 -8.06 -18.31 -16.50
C LYS A 25 -9.17 -17.30 -16.75
N GLU A 26 -9.89 -16.89 -15.72
CA GLU A 26 -11.00 -15.93 -15.83
C GLU A 26 -10.54 -14.49 -16.04
N THR A 27 -9.39 -14.11 -15.48
CA THR A 27 -8.93 -12.70 -15.44
C THR A 27 -7.73 -12.39 -16.32
N GLY A 28 -6.97 -13.41 -16.76
CA GLY A 28 -5.73 -13.24 -17.52
C GLY A 28 -4.50 -12.88 -16.70
N TYR A 29 -4.62 -12.73 -15.38
CA TYR A 29 -3.46 -12.49 -14.51
C TYR A 29 -2.44 -13.63 -14.61
N GLN A 30 -1.13 -13.29 -14.56
CA GLN A 30 -0.02 -14.24 -14.47
C GLN A 30 0.54 -14.19 -13.04
N ILE A 31 0.27 -15.23 -12.24
CA ILE A 31 0.66 -15.33 -10.84
C ILE A 31 1.53 -16.56 -10.65
N GLU A 32 2.82 -16.34 -10.37
CA GLU A 32 3.72 -17.39 -9.91
C GLU A 32 3.42 -17.70 -8.44
N THR A 33 3.18 -18.97 -8.13
CA THR A 33 2.76 -19.36 -6.78
C THR A 33 3.79 -20.28 -6.14
N VAL A 34 4.15 -19.99 -4.89
CA VAL A 34 5.01 -20.84 -4.05
C VAL A 34 4.24 -21.24 -2.81
N TRP A 35 4.29 -22.53 -2.44
CA TRP A 35 3.66 -23.05 -1.23
C TRP A 35 4.69 -23.34 -0.14
N PHE A 36 4.41 -22.88 1.06
CA PHE A 36 5.13 -23.14 2.30
C PHE A 36 4.25 -23.88 3.28
N GLN A 37 4.82 -24.86 3.98
CA GLN A 37 4.05 -25.71 4.91
C GLN A 37 3.89 -25.10 6.30
N ASP A 38 4.71 -24.10 6.66
CA ASP A 38 4.67 -23.47 7.98
C ASP A 38 5.18 -22.03 7.93
N GLY A 39 4.82 -21.25 8.95
CA GLY A 39 5.30 -19.88 9.10
C GLY A 39 6.81 -19.74 9.20
N CYS A 40 7.51 -20.75 9.75
CA CYS A 40 8.98 -20.77 9.81
C CYS A 40 9.58 -20.77 8.42
N ASP A 41 9.02 -21.59 7.50
CA ASP A 41 9.62 -21.81 6.17
C ASP A 41 9.70 -20.51 5.35
N ILE A 42 8.68 -19.66 5.48
CA ILE A 42 8.68 -18.36 4.79
C ILE A 42 9.43 -17.28 5.58
N ALA A 43 9.34 -17.25 6.92
CA ALA A 43 9.86 -16.14 7.72
C ALA A 43 11.38 -16.16 7.88
N GLU A 44 12.02 -17.33 7.94
CA GLU A 44 13.47 -17.47 8.18
C GLU A 44 14.30 -16.94 7.03
N GLU A 45 13.96 -17.29 5.79
CA GLU A 45 14.70 -16.90 4.58
C GLU A 45 13.93 -15.88 3.73
N TYR A 46 13.06 -15.08 4.33
CA TYR A 46 12.26 -14.10 3.60
C TYR A 46 13.12 -13.06 2.85
N LYS A 47 12.93 -12.96 1.53
CA LYS A 47 13.74 -12.13 0.61
C LYS A 47 13.01 -10.89 0.08
N SER A 48 11.82 -10.58 0.59
CA SER A 48 10.97 -9.46 0.10
C SER A 48 10.68 -9.54 -1.40
N ASP A 49 10.43 -10.75 -1.90
CA ASP A 49 10.25 -11.04 -3.32
C ASP A 49 8.82 -11.53 -3.66
N PHE A 50 7.92 -11.53 -2.67
CA PHE A 50 6.51 -11.79 -2.86
C PHE A 50 5.69 -10.48 -2.91
N ASP A 51 4.67 -10.47 -3.76
CA ASP A 51 3.71 -9.38 -3.87
C ASP A 51 2.53 -9.58 -2.90
N ILE A 52 2.09 -10.84 -2.75
CA ILE A 52 0.96 -11.23 -1.91
C ILE A 52 1.33 -12.50 -1.13
N ILE A 53 0.91 -12.56 0.12
CA ILE A 53 1.01 -13.74 0.97
C ILE A 53 -0.39 -14.11 1.45
N LEU A 54 -0.85 -15.31 1.10
CA LEU A 54 -2.02 -15.96 1.69
C LEU A 54 -1.52 -16.82 2.84
N MET A 55 -1.90 -16.51 4.08
CA MET A 55 -1.30 -17.13 5.26
C MET A 55 -2.37 -17.67 6.19
N ASP A 56 -2.30 -18.94 6.52
CA ASP A 56 -3.10 -19.44 7.64
C ASP A 56 -2.60 -18.86 8.96
N VAL A 57 -3.55 -18.62 9.85
CA VAL A 57 -3.23 -18.14 11.22
C VAL A 57 -2.76 -19.31 12.08
N GLN A 58 -3.36 -20.49 11.96
CA GLN A 58 -3.06 -21.64 12.80
C GLN A 58 -2.20 -22.65 12.07
N MET A 59 -0.92 -22.71 12.45
CA MET A 59 0.05 -23.67 11.91
C MET A 59 0.83 -24.33 13.04
N LYS A 60 1.51 -25.43 12.73
CA LYS A 60 2.07 -26.34 13.72
C LYS A 60 3.25 -25.77 14.50
N PHE A 61 4.21 -25.11 13.85
CA PHE A 61 5.46 -24.66 14.46
C PHE A 61 5.46 -23.15 14.71
N MET A 62 5.13 -22.35 13.69
CA MET A 62 5.01 -20.91 13.83
C MET A 62 3.66 -20.45 13.31
N ASP A 63 2.87 -19.82 14.18
CA ASP A 63 1.59 -19.24 13.77
C ASP A 63 1.75 -18.10 12.78
N GLY A 64 0.70 -17.87 11.95
CA GLY A 64 0.75 -16.88 10.89
C GLY A 64 0.94 -15.44 11.38
N MET A 65 0.47 -15.10 12.58
CA MET A 65 0.66 -13.78 13.15
C MET A 65 2.12 -13.51 13.50
N THR A 66 2.79 -14.51 14.07
CA THR A 66 4.21 -14.46 14.40
C THR A 66 5.08 -14.39 13.13
N ALA A 67 4.73 -15.20 12.12
CA ALA A 67 5.38 -15.15 10.81
C ALA A 67 5.21 -13.77 10.13
N ALA A 68 3.99 -13.23 10.14
CA ALA A 68 3.69 -11.91 9.59
C ALA A 68 4.47 -10.80 10.27
N ARG A 69 4.64 -10.80 11.61
CA ARG A 69 5.49 -9.82 12.31
C ARG A 69 6.94 -9.87 11.83
N LYS A 70 7.54 -11.05 11.74
CA LYS A 70 8.90 -11.21 11.22
C LYS A 70 9.05 -10.76 9.77
N ILE A 71 8.05 -11.00 8.94
CA ILE A 71 8.01 -10.52 7.57
C ILE A 71 7.95 -8.99 7.54
N ARG A 72 7.10 -8.36 8.38
CA ARG A 72 6.99 -6.90 8.48
C ARG A 72 8.26 -6.19 8.92
N GLU A 73 9.12 -6.84 9.70
CA GLU A 73 10.45 -6.31 10.06
C GLU A 73 11.35 -6.10 8.83
N LYS A 74 11.15 -6.92 7.77
CA LYS A 74 11.93 -6.88 6.53
C LYS A 74 11.19 -6.20 5.37
N ASP A 75 9.86 -6.31 5.34
CA ASP A 75 9.01 -5.88 4.22
C ASP A 75 7.68 -5.32 4.73
N SER A 76 7.56 -4.00 4.69
CA SER A 76 6.33 -3.29 5.01
C SER A 76 5.32 -3.26 3.86
N GLN A 77 5.72 -3.67 2.65
CA GLN A 77 4.93 -3.46 1.44
C GLN A 77 4.19 -4.71 0.94
N VAL A 78 4.64 -5.92 1.29
CA VAL A 78 3.96 -7.14 0.86
C VAL A 78 2.52 -7.18 1.37
N VAL A 79 1.58 -7.54 0.49
CA VAL A 79 0.16 -7.67 0.88
C VAL A 79 -0.05 -8.99 1.60
N ILE A 80 -0.54 -8.97 2.84
CA ILE A 80 -0.86 -10.16 3.61
C ILE A 80 -2.38 -10.32 3.72
N LEU A 81 -2.89 -11.47 3.29
CA LEU A 81 -4.27 -11.91 3.48
C LEU A 81 -4.26 -13.16 4.37
N PHE A 82 -4.96 -13.12 5.49
CA PHE A 82 -5.07 -14.28 6.34
C PHE A 82 -6.21 -15.22 5.93
N LEU A 83 -5.94 -16.52 6.01
CA LEU A 83 -6.92 -17.59 5.90
C LEU A 83 -7.17 -18.13 7.31
N THR A 84 -8.39 -18.08 7.85
CA THR A 84 -8.60 -18.47 9.25
C THR A 84 -10.01 -18.98 9.56
N ASN A 85 -10.10 -19.89 10.52
CA ASN A 85 -11.36 -20.31 11.12
C ASN A 85 -11.89 -19.34 12.20
N MET A 86 -11.04 -18.39 12.67
CA MET A 86 -11.32 -17.59 13.85
C MET A 86 -11.54 -16.12 13.51
N VAL A 87 -12.78 -15.66 13.60
CA VAL A 87 -13.17 -14.25 13.43
C VAL A 87 -12.48 -13.34 14.46
N SER A 88 -12.13 -13.85 15.65
CA SER A 88 -11.44 -13.08 16.72
C SER A 88 -10.02 -12.63 16.34
N TYR A 89 -9.36 -13.31 15.40
CA TYR A 89 -8.05 -12.89 14.90
C TYR A 89 -8.12 -11.69 13.94
N ALA A 90 -9.29 -11.42 13.36
CA ALA A 90 -9.48 -10.23 12.53
C ALA A 90 -9.17 -8.93 13.29
N ILE A 91 -9.39 -8.89 14.61
CA ILE A 91 -9.06 -7.74 15.47
C ILE A 91 -7.54 -7.59 15.68
N ARG A 92 -6.77 -8.68 15.65
CA ARG A 92 -5.31 -8.65 15.83
C ARG A 92 -4.51 -8.34 14.57
N GLY A 93 -5.12 -8.41 13.42
CA GLY A 93 -4.43 -8.15 12.15
C GLY A 93 -3.94 -6.74 11.95
N TYR A 94 -4.48 -5.79 12.71
CA TYR A 94 -3.94 -4.44 12.78
C TYR A 94 -2.48 -4.39 13.24
N GLU A 95 -2.05 -5.33 14.09
CA GLU A 95 -0.68 -5.40 14.60
C GLU A 95 0.36 -5.67 13.49
N VAL A 96 -0.06 -6.27 12.39
CA VAL A 96 0.81 -6.69 11.27
C VAL A 96 0.44 -6.06 9.94
N ASP A 97 -0.42 -5.04 9.96
CA ASP A 97 -0.92 -4.36 8.74
C ASP A 97 -1.40 -5.38 7.68
N ALA A 98 -2.23 -6.35 8.12
CA ALA A 98 -2.85 -7.29 7.21
C ALA A 98 -3.96 -6.59 6.44
N MET A 99 -3.99 -6.80 5.14
CA MET A 99 -4.97 -6.15 4.28
C MET A 99 -6.39 -6.64 4.54
N ASP A 100 -6.56 -7.96 4.75
CA ASP A 100 -7.89 -8.55 4.91
C ASP A 100 -7.82 -10.01 5.42
N TYR A 101 -9.00 -10.59 5.69
CA TYR A 101 -9.19 -11.95 6.14
C TYR A 101 -10.14 -12.70 5.23
N ILE A 102 -9.86 -13.98 4.99
CA ILE A 102 -10.75 -14.93 4.32
C ILE A 102 -11.11 -16.01 5.34
N ILE A 103 -12.38 -16.04 5.72
CA ILE A 103 -12.87 -16.99 6.73
C ILE A 103 -13.05 -18.35 6.09
N LYS A 104 -12.51 -19.39 6.73
CA LYS A 104 -12.75 -20.80 6.37
C LYS A 104 -14.19 -21.22 6.81
N PRO A 105 -14.96 -21.96 6.00
CA PRO A 105 -14.60 -22.55 4.73
C PRO A 105 -14.57 -21.52 3.60
N VAL A 106 -13.48 -21.52 2.83
CA VAL A 106 -13.25 -20.57 1.74
C VAL A 106 -14.08 -20.94 0.53
N THR A 107 -14.90 -19.99 0.05
CA THR A 107 -15.59 -20.12 -1.24
C THR A 107 -14.78 -19.42 -2.33
N TYR A 108 -14.90 -19.91 -3.58
CA TYR A 108 -14.24 -19.24 -4.71
C TYR A 108 -14.65 -17.76 -4.85
N PHE A 109 -15.91 -17.44 -4.59
CA PHE A 109 -16.40 -16.06 -4.66
C PHE A 109 -15.66 -15.15 -3.65
N SER A 110 -15.65 -15.52 -2.37
CA SER A 110 -14.97 -14.76 -1.32
C SER A 110 -13.46 -14.61 -1.62
N PHE A 111 -12.83 -15.73 -2.03
CA PHE A 111 -11.42 -15.75 -2.41
C PHE A 111 -11.13 -14.79 -3.57
N SER A 112 -11.90 -14.87 -4.67
CA SER A 112 -11.65 -14.06 -5.87
C SER A 112 -11.83 -12.57 -5.62
N GLU A 113 -12.82 -12.16 -4.82
CA GLU A 113 -13.02 -10.74 -4.48
C GLU A 113 -11.87 -10.17 -3.64
N LYS A 114 -11.43 -10.92 -2.61
CA LYS A 114 -10.30 -10.51 -1.78
C LYS A 114 -8.98 -10.48 -2.58
N LEU A 115 -8.78 -11.46 -3.45
CA LEU A 115 -7.60 -11.50 -4.32
C LEU A 115 -7.60 -10.34 -5.33
N LYS A 116 -8.75 -10.00 -5.95
CA LYS A 116 -8.85 -8.81 -6.82
C LYS A 116 -8.46 -7.53 -6.09
N LYS A 117 -8.93 -7.37 -4.86
CA LYS A 117 -8.58 -6.21 -4.03
C LYS A 117 -7.06 -6.18 -3.76
N ALA A 118 -6.47 -7.31 -3.38
CA ALA A 118 -5.04 -7.44 -3.15
C ALA A 118 -4.20 -7.10 -4.40
N LEU A 119 -4.61 -7.62 -5.56
CA LEU A 119 -3.94 -7.35 -6.83
C LEU A 119 -3.98 -5.87 -7.21
N LYS A 120 -5.12 -5.19 -7.03
CA LYS A 120 -5.23 -3.75 -7.25
C LYS A 120 -4.27 -2.96 -6.34
N THR A 121 -4.16 -3.35 -5.07
CA THR A 121 -3.22 -2.72 -4.12
C THR A 121 -1.77 -2.90 -4.57
N VAL A 122 -1.39 -4.11 -5.01
CA VAL A 122 -0.05 -4.37 -5.56
C VAL A 122 0.22 -3.57 -6.83
N GLU A 123 -0.75 -3.52 -7.76
CA GLU A 123 -0.64 -2.73 -8.99
C GLU A 123 -0.48 -1.24 -8.69
N TYR A 124 -1.30 -0.71 -7.79
CA TYR A 124 -1.20 0.67 -7.33
C TYR A 124 0.19 0.97 -6.73
N ARG A 125 0.69 0.12 -5.85
CA ARG A 125 2.04 0.25 -5.27
C ARG A 125 3.14 0.15 -6.34
N LYS A 126 3.05 -0.78 -7.28
CA LYS A 126 4.03 -0.94 -8.39
C LYS A 126 4.03 0.21 -9.38
N SER A 127 2.91 0.89 -9.57
CA SER A 127 2.79 2.05 -10.46
C SER A 127 3.29 3.36 -9.86
N GLN A 128 3.64 3.37 -8.59
CA GLN A 128 4.03 4.58 -7.85
C GLN A 128 5.51 4.97 -7.98
N TYR A 129 6.17 4.64 -9.08
CA TYR A 129 7.51 5.14 -9.34
C TYR A 129 7.51 6.17 -10.47
N ILE A 130 8.28 7.23 -10.29
CA ILE A 130 8.65 8.14 -11.38
C ILE A 130 10.15 8.08 -11.63
N VAL A 131 10.55 8.41 -12.84
CA VAL A 131 11.95 8.62 -13.18
C VAL A 131 12.17 10.11 -13.36
N VAL A 132 13.04 10.68 -12.55
CA VAL A 132 13.36 12.11 -12.57
C VAL A 132 14.79 12.34 -13.05
N PRO A 133 15.03 13.36 -13.89
CA PRO A 133 16.38 13.77 -14.26
C PRO A 133 17.07 14.42 -13.06
N ILE A 134 18.29 13.96 -12.77
CA ILE A 134 19.17 14.54 -11.75
C ILE A 134 20.48 15.00 -12.40
N GLU A 135 21.34 15.68 -11.65
CA GLU A 135 22.67 16.01 -12.14
C GLU A 135 23.46 14.72 -12.45
N GLY A 136 23.93 14.60 -13.69
CA GLY A 136 24.70 13.45 -14.14
C GLY A 136 23.89 12.19 -14.53
N GLY A 137 22.53 12.22 -14.50
CA GLY A 137 21.76 11.04 -14.87
C GLY A 137 20.26 11.12 -14.62
N ILE A 138 19.71 9.96 -14.28
CA ILE A 138 18.29 9.81 -13.92
C ILE A 138 18.17 9.01 -12.61
N GLN A 139 17.14 9.31 -11.80
CA GLN A 139 16.85 8.58 -10.58
C GLN A 139 15.41 8.06 -10.59
N LYS A 140 15.23 6.79 -10.20
CA LYS A 140 13.93 6.21 -9.93
C LYS A 140 13.50 6.63 -8.52
N VAL A 141 12.34 7.27 -8.40
CA VAL A 141 11.80 7.78 -7.14
C VAL A 141 10.49 7.06 -6.82
N ASP A 142 10.44 6.45 -5.66
CA ASP A 142 9.23 5.84 -5.12
C ASP A 142 8.31 6.95 -4.59
N LEU A 143 7.13 7.11 -5.21
CA LEU A 143 6.17 8.13 -4.82
C LEU A 143 5.60 7.92 -3.42
N SER A 144 5.53 6.66 -2.97
CA SER A 144 5.08 6.35 -1.61
C SER A 144 6.06 6.81 -0.54
N SER A 145 7.30 7.15 -0.90
CA SER A 145 8.29 7.72 0.01
C SER A 145 8.33 9.25 0.00
N VAL A 146 7.62 9.88 -0.96
CA VAL A 146 7.66 11.35 -1.15
C VAL A 146 6.54 12.00 -0.35
N TYR A 147 6.91 12.85 0.58
CA TYR A 147 5.99 13.62 1.43
C TYR A 147 5.37 14.80 0.69
N TYR A 148 6.19 15.54 -0.01
CA TYR A 148 5.78 16.66 -0.85
C TYR A 148 6.89 17.00 -1.86
N VAL A 149 6.52 17.78 -2.86
CA VAL A 149 7.49 18.38 -3.80
C VAL A 149 7.42 19.90 -3.69
N GLU A 150 8.56 20.51 -3.49
CA GLU A 150 8.72 21.97 -3.47
C GLU A 150 9.35 22.46 -4.78
N CYS A 151 8.83 23.56 -5.32
CA CYS A 151 9.43 24.26 -6.45
C CYS A 151 10.23 25.46 -5.95
N ARG A 152 11.53 25.44 -6.16
CA ARG A 152 12.46 26.56 -5.89
C ARG A 152 13.08 27.03 -7.22
N GLY A 153 12.60 28.13 -7.73
CA GLY A 153 13.01 28.64 -9.07
C GLY A 153 12.56 27.68 -10.18
N HIS A 154 13.51 27.06 -10.87
CA HIS A 154 13.27 26.10 -11.96
C HIS A 154 13.51 24.64 -11.54
N ASN A 155 13.79 24.40 -10.26
CA ASN A 155 14.09 23.08 -9.75
C ASN A 155 12.95 22.59 -8.85
N LEU A 156 12.72 21.27 -8.90
CA LEU A 156 11.76 20.54 -8.09
C LEU A 156 12.52 19.71 -7.06
N PHE A 157 12.13 19.83 -5.81
CA PHE A 157 12.73 19.14 -4.67
C PHE A 157 11.74 18.14 -4.10
N TYR A 158 12.03 16.86 -4.27
CA TYR A 158 11.21 15.76 -3.76
C TYR A 158 11.66 15.43 -2.35
N LYS A 159 10.84 15.80 -1.36
CA LYS A 159 11.14 15.59 0.05
C LYS A 159 10.74 14.20 0.51
N GLN A 160 11.69 13.50 1.08
CA GLN A 160 11.53 12.16 1.69
C GLN A 160 12.01 12.18 3.14
N ALA A 161 11.85 11.06 3.89
CA ALA A 161 12.23 10.96 5.30
C ALA A 161 13.72 11.25 5.57
N LYS A 162 14.60 10.80 4.67
CA LYS A 162 16.07 10.84 4.87
C LYS A 162 16.81 11.70 3.87
N GLU A 163 16.19 12.02 2.74
CA GLU A 163 16.85 12.70 1.64
C GLU A 163 15.89 13.64 0.91
N GLU A 164 16.48 14.55 0.14
CA GLU A 164 15.78 15.44 -0.77
C GLU A 164 16.40 15.26 -2.17
N ILE A 165 15.58 14.93 -3.15
CA ILE A 165 16.05 14.71 -4.53
C ILE A 165 15.76 15.96 -5.34
N GLU A 166 16.80 16.56 -5.91
CA GLU A 166 16.68 17.70 -6.80
C GLU A 166 16.56 17.27 -8.26
N SER A 167 15.58 17.84 -8.96
CA SER A 167 15.32 17.57 -10.37
C SER A 167 14.92 18.85 -11.11
N ARG A 168 15.27 18.94 -12.38
CA ARG A 168 14.74 20.01 -13.24
C ARG A 168 13.35 19.67 -13.74
N GLY A 169 12.43 20.62 -13.63
CA GLY A 169 11.05 20.39 -14.08
C GLY A 169 10.13 21.55 -13.79
N THR A 170 8.85 21.35 -14.13
CA THR A 170 7.81 22.35 -13.86
C THR A 170 6.71 21.75 -13.01
N MET A 171 6.24 22.51 -12.03
CA MET A 171 5.16 22.10 -11.14
C MET A 171 3.88 21.72 -11.91
N ASN A 172 3.57 22.41 -13.01
CA ASN A 172 2.36 22.08 -13.80
C ASN A 172 2.40 20.69 -14.44
N LYS A 173 3.55 20.30 -15.00
CA LYS A 173 3.72 18.93 -15.54
C LYS A 173 3.63 17.89 -14.44
N LEU A 174 4.28 18.19 -13.31
CA LEU A 174 4.31 17.28 -12.18
C LEU A 174 2.93 17.11 -11.54
N GLU A 175 2.16 18.19 -11.38
CA GLU A 175 0.77 18.15 -10.89
C GLU A 175 -0.09 17.21 -11.73
N THR A 176 -0.04 17.32 -13.06
CA THR A 176 -0.81 16.44 -13.95
C THR A 176 -0.36 14.98 -13.84
N LEU A 177 0.97 14.75 -13.72
CA LEU A 177 1.53 13.40 -13.63
C LEU A 177 1.20 12.73 -12.30
N LEU A 178 1.25 13.46 -11.19
CA LEU A 178 1.13 12.90 -9.84
C LEU A 178 -0.28 13.00 -9.23
N ALA A 179 -1.20 13.72 -9.85
CA ALA A 179 -2.60 13.79 -9.37
C ALA A 179 -3.26 12.41 -9.22
N PRO A 180 -3.08 11.42 -10.13
CA PRO A 180 -3.64 10.09 -9.96
C PRO A 180 -3.05 9.28 -8.78
N TYR A 181 -1.93 9.74 -8.23
CA TYR A 181 -1.20 9.08 -7.14
C TYR A 181 -1.37 9.77 -5.79
N GLY A 182 -2.47 10.48 -5.59
CA GLY A 182 -2.79 11.12 -4.31
C GLY A 182 -2.01 12.42 -4.04
N PHE A 183 -1.34 13.00 -5.04
CA PHE A 183 -0.70 14.29 -4.88
C PHE A 183 -1.63 15.44 -5.22
N TYR A 184 -1.63 16.46 -4.38
CA TYR A 184 -2.46 17.65 -4.54
C TYR A 184 -1.62 18.94 -4.46
N ARG A 185 -1.81 19.85 -5.42
CA ARG A 185 -1.13 21.15 -5.43
C ARG A 185 -1.84 22.15 -4.54
N ASN A 186 -1.33 22.30 -3.33
CA ASN A 186 -1.91 23.18 -2.31
C ASN A 186 -1.51 24.68 -2.45
N SER A 187 -0.45 24.96 -3.25
CA SER A 187 0.04 26.33 -3.50
C SER A 187 0.77 26.43 -4.84
N LYS A 188 1.30 27.62 -5.15
CA LYS A 188 2.13 27.82 -6.35
C LYS A 188 3.40 26.97 -6.32
N SER A 189 3.98 26.79 -5.13
CA SER A 189 5.29 26.16 -4.95
C SER A 189 5.26 24.77 -4.34
N TYR A 190 4.11 24.27 -3.86
CA TYR A 190 4.03 22.99 -3.18
C TYR A 190 2.99 22.05 -3.79
N LEU A 191 3.41 20.81 -4.00
CA LEU A 191 2.59 19.65 -4.37
C LEU A 191 2.74 18.63 -3.26
N VAL A 192 1.70 18.38 -2.49
CA VAL A 192 1.74 17.53 -1.29
C VAL A 192 1.11 16.18 -1.56
N ASN A 193 1.68 15.13 -0.98
CA ASN A 193 1.08 13.80 -0.94
C ASN A 193 0.02 13.77 0.16
N LEU A 194 -1.23 13.50 -0.21
CA LEU A 194 -2.37 13.50 0.71
C LEU A 194 -2.27 12.43 1.79
N GLU A 195 -1.56 11.34 1.51
CA GLU A 195 -1.29 10.25 2.46
C GLU A 195 -0.56 10.75 3.72
N TYR A 196 0.32 11.73 3.57
CA TYR A 196 1.17 12.24 4.68
C TYR A 196 0.64 13.52 5.32
N VAL A 197 -0.56 13.96 4.97
CA VAL A 197 -1.15 15.17 5.57
C VAL A 197 -1.76 14.84 6.93
N ASP A 198 -1.08 15.22 8.00
CA ASP A 198 -1.54 15.05 9.39
C ASP A 198 -2.74 15.97 9.70
N GLY A 199 -2.84 17.12 9.03
CA GLY A 199 -3.91 18.08 9.23
C GLY A 199 -3.70 19.42 8.54
N ILE A 200 -4.76 20.26 8.57
CA ILE A 200 -4.73 21.61 8.01
C ILE A 200 -5.13 22.60 9.10
N GLN A 201 -4.25 23.53 9.45
CA GLN A 201 -4.51 24.59 10.43
C GLN A 201 -4.24 25.96 9.82
N LYS A 202 -5.19 26.90 9.95
CA LYS A 202 -5.09 28.23 9.34
C LYS A 202 -4.80 28.15 7.84
N ASN A 203 -3.60 28.53 7.40
CA ASN A 203 -3.14 28.49 6.00
C ASN A 203 -1.89 27.61 5.87
N GLU A 204 -1.79 26.57 6.68
CA GLU A 204 -0.68 25.63 6.69
C GLU A 204 -1.24 24.20 6.73
N CYS A 205 -0.61 23.28 6.00
CA CYS A 205 -0.80 21.86 6.22
C CYS A 205 0.40 21.29 6.97
N MET A 206 0.12 20.32 7.85
CA MET A 206 1.12 19.64 8.66
C MET A 206 1.46 18.33 7.99
N ILE A 207 2.76 18.06 7.80
CA ILE A 207 3.29 16.82 7.24
C ILE A 207 4.49 16.41 8.08
N HIS A 208 4.39 15.34 8.86
CA HIS A 208 5.46 14.86 9.74
C HIS A 208 6.10 15.96 10.62
N GLY A 209 5.27 16.86 11.16
CA GLY A 209 5.70 17.97 12.00
C GLY A 209 6.22 19.19 11.22
N GLU A 210 6.38 19.12 9.92
CA GLU A 210 6.71 20.27 9.07
C GLU A 210 5.44 21.06 8.70
N ARG A 211 5.57 22.40 8.60
CA ARG A 211 4.48 23.31 8.23
C ARG A 211 4.62 23.74 6.79
N ILE A 212 3.73 23.28 5.93
CA ILE A 212 3.73 23.59 4.50
C ILE A 212 2.67 24.65 4.20
N PRO A 213 3.02 25.80 3.58
CA PRO A 213 2.09 26.87 3.28
C PRO A 213 0.97 26.41 2.32
N VAL A 214 -0.28 26.77 2.64
CA VAL A 214 -1.46 26.54 1.78
C VAL A 214 -1.93 27.88 1.22
N SER A 215 -2.12 27.96 -0.08
CA SER A 215 -2.68 29.13 -0.73
C SER A 215 -4.13 29.37 -0.26
N ARG A 216 -4.46 30.62 0.11
CA ARG A 216 -5.82 30.99 0.53
C ARG A 216 -6.87 30.62 -0.52
N LEU A 217 -6.55 30.77 -1.80
CA LEU A 217 -7.45 30.46 -2.90
C LEU A 217 -7.70 28.94 -3.05
N LYS A 218 -6.69 28.11 -2.78
CA LYS A 218 -6.78 26.65 -2.90
C LYS A 218 -7.22 25.94 -1.62
N LYS A 219 -7.32 26.64 -0.50
CA LYS A 219 -7.57 26.01 0.81
C LYS A 219 -8.85 25.18 0.83
N LYS A 220 -9.97 25.73 0.31
CA LYS A 220 -11.25 25.03 0.30
C LYS A 220 -11.22 23.76 -0.54
N GLU A 221 -10.66 23.85 -1.74
CA GLU A 221 -10.52 22.71 -2.65
C GLU A 221 -9.56 21.66 -2.09
N PHE A 222 -8.46 22.11 -1.44
CA PHE A 222 -7.50 21.22 -0.80
C PHE A 222 -8.12 20.43 0.36
N MET A 223 -8.91 21.09 1.21
CA MET A 223 -9.66 20.41 2.27
C MET A 223 -10.65 19.38 1.71
N GLN A 224 -11.35 19.71 0.62
CA GLN A 224 -12.27 18.77 -0.04
C GLN A 224 -11.52 17.58 -0.63
N ALA A 225 -10.36 17.81 -1.25
CA ALA A 225 -9.52 16.74 -1.79
C ALA A 225 -9.00 15.81 -0.70
N LEU A 226 -8.58 16.35 0.45
CA LEU A 226 -8.13 15.56 1.60
C LEU A 226 -9.29 14.73 2.19
N LEU A 227 -10.46 15.33 2.39
CA LEU A 227 -11.63 14.60 2.89
C LEU A 227 -12.03 13.46 1.94
N LYS A 228 -12.02 13.72 0.64
CA LYS A 228 -12.31 12.71 -0.37
C LYS A 228 -11.27 11.59 -0.32
N TYR A 229 -9.98 11.91 -0.27
CA TYR A 229 -8.89 10.94 -0.18
C TYR A 229 -9.06 10.05 1.05
N VAL A 230 -9.31 10.63 2.22
CA VAL A 230 -9.54 9.90 3.46
C VAL A 230 -10.79 9.02 3.36
N SER A 231 -11.92 9.50 2.78
CA SER A 231 -13.13 8.68 2.64
C SER A 231 -12.93 7.50 1.68
N GLU A 232 -12.23 7.70 0.56
CA GLU A 232 -11.93 6.62 -0.41
C GLU A 232 -10.98 5.57 0.20
N GLU A 233 -9.97 5.97 0.97
CA GLU A 233 -9.12 5.03 1.71
C GLU A 233 -9.89 4.26 2.79
N TYR A 234 -10.85 4.88 3.47
CA TYR A 234 -11.67 4.21 4.48
C TYR A 234 -12.64 3.22 3.87
N ASP A 235 -13.30 3.55 2.76
CA ASP A 235 -14.18 2.62 2.03
C ASP A 235 -13.41 1.40 1.50
N ASP A 236 -12.19 1.60 1.01
CA ASP A 236 -11.33 0.50 0.54
C ASP A 236 -10.79 -0.38 1.69
N ARG A 237 -10.59 0.17 2.90
CA ARG A 237 -10.10 -0.57 4.08
C ARG A 237 -11.21 -1.22 4.91
N GLY A 238 -12.49 -0.99 4.58
CA GLY A 238 -13.64 -1.65 5.25
C GLY A 238 -13.88 -1.18 6.69
N HIS A 239 -13.51 0.04 7.05
CA HIS A 239 -13.75 0.62 8.36
C HIS A 239 -14.94 1.59 8.35
N GLU A 240 -16.02 1.18 9.01
CA GLU A 240 -17.05 2.08 9.49
C GLU A 240 -16.49 2.90 10.66
N ASN A 241 -16.48 4.23 10.53
CA ASN A 241 -16.32 5.28 11.54
C ASN A 241 -15.14 6.23 11.34
N VAL A 242 -15.26 7.16 10.39
CA VAL A 242 -14.73 8.51 10.61
C VAL A 242 -15.78 9.27 11.42
N ILE A 243 -15.57 9.44 12.71
CA ILE A 243 -16.39 10.35 13.52
C ILE A 243 -15.92 11.78 13.18
N MET A 244 -16.67 12.46 12.30
CA MET A 244 -16.52 13.91 12.15
C MET A 244 -17.23 14.57 13.32
N MET A 245 -16.48 15.20 14.21
CA MET A 245 -16.99 16.08 15.25
C MET A 245 -17.22 17.49 14.72
#